data_ac9fcb91f207a9d28151dd36936b7c36
#
_entry.id   ac9fcb91f207a9d28151dd36936b7c36
#
_cell.length_a   1.000
_cell.length_b   1.000
_cell.length_c   1.000
_cell.angle_alpha   90.00
_cell.angle_beta   90.00
_cell.angle_gamma   90.00
#
_symmetry.space_group_name_H-M   'P 1'
#
loop_
_entity.id
_entity.type
_entity.pdbx_description
1 polymer ?
#
loop_
_entity_poly.entity_id
_entity_poly.type
_entity_poly.pdbx_seq_one_letter_code
_entity_poly.pdbx_strand_id
1 'polypeptide(L)'
;NPRIVLMDEPSMGLSPLLVKEIFAMIQELHKSGITILLVEQNAKMALAVSDRAYVLETGTISMEGTASDLAEDDRVRKAYLGA
;
A
#
# COMPACT_ATOMS: atom_id res chain seq x y z
N ASN A 1 -4.25 23.29 -6.06
CA ASN A 1 -5.13 22.23 -6.54
C ASN A 1 -4.68 20.88 -5.99
N PRO A 2 -5.54 20.20 -5.21
CA PRO A 2 -5.20 18.85 -4.79
C PRO A 2 -5.10 17.92 -6.01
N ARG A 3 -4.06 17.13 -6.04
CA ARG A 3 -3.89 16.13 -7.08
C ARG A 3 -4.00 14.75 -6.46
N ILE A 4 -4.78 13.91 -7.11
CA ILE A 4 -4.94 12.51 -6.69
C ILE A 4 -4.49 11.63 -7.85
N VAL A 5 -3.61 10.72 -7.55
CA VAL A 5 -3.14 9.73 -8.53
C VAL A 5 -3.63 8.36 -8.08
N LEU A 6 -4.29 7.65 -8.99
CA LEU A 6 -4.70 6.26 -8.75
C LEU A 6 -3.66 5.34 -9.36
N MET A 7 -3.13 4.44 -8.54
CA MET A 7 -2.19 3.40 -8.99
C MET A 7 -2.77 2.04 -8.67
N ASP A 8 -3.02 1.24 -9.70
CA ASP A 8 -3.63 -0.08 -9.57
C ASP A 8 -2.57 -1.15 -9.81
N GLU A 9 -2.15 -1.78 -8.71
CA GLU A 9 -1.16 -2.85 -8.68
C GLU A 9 0.10 -2.54 -9.49
N PRO A 10 0.78 -1.42 -9.21
CA PRO A 10 1.92 -1.00 -10.02
C PRO A 10 3.13 -1.93 -9.95
N SER A 11 3.22 -2.79 -8.93
CA SER A 11 4.35 -3.70 -8.78
C SER A 11 4.11 -5.07 -9.42
N MET A 12 2.89 -5.34 -9.93
CA MET A 12 2.54 -6.66 -10.46
C MET A 12 3.45 -7.04 -11.63
N GLY A 13 4.03 -8.23 -11.56
CA GLY A 13 4.87 -8.77 -12.63
C GLY A 13 6.28 -8.20 -12.68
N LEU A 14 6.65 -7.31 -11.77
CA LEU A 14 7.97 -6.70 -11.77
C LEU A 14 8.97 -7.51 -10.95
N SER A 15 10.26 -7.41 -11.32
CA SER A 15 11.33 -8.01 -10.53
C SER A 15 11.44 -7.30 -9.18
N PRO A 16 12.07 -7.95 -8.15
CA PRO A 16 12.24 -7.31 -6.84
C PRO A 16 12.94 -5.95 -6.88
N LEU A 17 13.90 -5.77 -7.77
CA LEU A 17 14.59 -4.49 -7.90
C LEU A 17 13.64 -3.41 -8.43
N LEU A 18 12.87 -3.73 -9.47
CA LEU A 18 11.91 -2.80 -10.04
C LEU A 18 10.78 -2.48 -9.07
N VAL A 19 10.37 -3.45 -8.24
CA VAL A 19 9.38 -3.21 -7.19
C VAL A 19 9.89 -2.13 -6.22
N LYS A 20 11.14 -2.22 -5.79
CA LYS A 20 11.74 -1.22 -4.91
C LYS A 20 11.76 0.16 -5.56
N GLU A 21 12.09 0.23 -6.85
CA GLU A 21 12.14 1.49 -7.57
C GLU A 21 10.76 2.13 -7.68
N ILE A 22 9.74 1.33 -7.96
CA ILE A 22 8.36 1.81 -8.06
C ILE A 22 7.90 2.40 -6.71
N PHE A 23 8.15 1.70 -5.60
CA PHE A 23 7.73 2.19 -4.29
C PHE A 23 8.54 3.41 -3.85
N ALA A 24 9.81 3.50 -4.23
CA ALA A 24 10.59 4.71 -3.98
C ALA A 24 10.02 5.91 -4.73
N MET A 25 9.59 5.70 -5.98
CA MET A 25 8.93 6.75 -6.77
C MET A 25 7.62 7.19 -6.11
N ILE A 26 6.82 6.24 -5.62
CA ILE A 26 5.56 6.55 -4.94
C ILE A 26 5.83 7.42 -3.71
N GLN A 27 6.84 7.10 -2.93
CA GLN A 27 7.21 7.91 -1.77
C GLN A 27 7.62 9.34 -2.17
N GLU A 28 8.39 9.48 -3.24
CA GLU A 28 8.79 10.80 -3.72
C GLU A 28 7.60 11.64 -4.17
N LEU A 29 6.66 11.03 -4.89
CA LEU A 29 5.43 11.70 -5.29
C LEU A 29 4.63 12.16 -4.09
N HIS A 30 4.52 11.31 -3.08
CA HIS A 30 3.80 11.66 -1.85
C HIS A 30 4.47 12.82 -1.12
N LYS A 31 5.78 12.81 -1.02
CA LYS A 31 6.52 13.90 -0.39
C LYS A 31 6.33 15.24 -1.11
N SER A 32 6.08 15.20 -2.40
CA SER A 32 5.85 16.42 -3.18
C SER A 32 4.43 16.97 -3.03
N GLY A 33 3.59 16.35 -2.20
CA GLY A 33 2.25 16.83 -1.92
C GLY A 33 1.14 16.17 -2.71
N ILE A 34 1.45 15.11 -3.46
CA ILE A 34 0.44 14.38 -4.24
C ILE A 34 -0.22 13.34 -3.35
N THR A 35 -1.55 13.30 -3.37
CA THR A 35 -2.32 12.25 -2.70
C THR A 35 -2.37 11.04 -3.63
N ILE A 36 -2.04 9.87 -3.10
CA ILE A 36 -1.99 8.65 -3.89
C ILE A 36 -2.96 7.63 -3.31
N LEU A 37 -3.83 7.10 -4.17
CA LEU A 37 -4.65 5.94 -3.86
C LEU A 37 -3.98 4.74 -4.50
N LEU A 38 -3.43 3.86 -3.67
CA LEU A 38 -2.65 2.72 -4.10
C LEU A 38 -3.44 1.44 -3.85
N VAL A 39 -3.68 0.68 -4.93
CA VAL A 39 -4.25 -0.66 -4.84
C VAL A 39 -3.10 -1.65 -5.05
N GLU A 40 -2.83 -2.49 -4.07
CA GLU A 40 -1.63 -3.32 -4.10
C GLU A 40 -1.84 -4.63 -3.33
N GLN A 41 -1.44 -5.75 -3.93
CA GLN A 41 -1.43 -7.04 -3.25
C GLN A 41 -0.21 -7.24 -2.37
N ASN A 42 0.89 -6.54 -2.68
CA ASN A 42 2.10 -6.60 -1.85
C ASN A 42 1.85 -5.76 -0.59
N ALA A 43 1.17 -6.37 0.38
CA ALA A 43 0.72 -5.67 1.58
C ALA A 43 1.87 -5.09 2.39
N LYS A 44 2.99 -5.81 2.48
CA LYS A 44 4.15 -5.35 3.25
C LYS A 44 4.67 -4.02 2.71
N MET A 45 4.86 -3.94 1.39
CA MET A 45 5.35 -2.71 0.76
C MET A 45 4.31 -1.60 0.79
N ALA A 46 3.05 -1.95 0.53
CA ALA A 46 1.96 -0.97 0.56
C ALA A 46 1.85 -0.31 1.94
N LEU A 47 1.87 -1.10 3.01
CA LEU A 47 1.79 -0.56 4.37
C LEU A 47 3.02 0.26 4.74
N ALA A 48 4.19 -0.11 4.22
CA ALA A 48 5.43 0.62 4.50
C ALA A 48 5.41 2.05 3.92
N VAL A 49 4.66 2.29 2.84
CA VAL A 49 4.65 3.60 2.16
C VAL A 49 3.36 4.38 2.37
N SER A 50 2.37 3.80 3.03
CA SER A 50 1.04 4.40 3.18
C SER A 50 0.87 5.04 4.54
N ASP A 51 -0.03 6.04 4.60
CA ASP A 51 -0.46 6.65 5.86
C ASP A 51 -1.64 5.89 6.44
N ARG A 52 -2.63 5.58 5.59
CA ARG A 52 -3.81 4.81 5.97
C ARG A 52 -4.02 3.68 4.97
N ALA A 53 -4.69 2.65 5.43
CA ALA A 53 -4.97 1.50 4.58
C ALA A 53 -6.35 0.91 4.86
N TYR A 54 -6.88 0.25 3.85
CA TYR A 54 -8.15 -0.46 3.90
C TYR A 54 -7.90 -1.87 3.39
N VAL A 55 -8.37 -2.87 4.14
CA VAL A 55 -8.28 -4.26 3.71
C VAL A 55 -9.61 -4.66 3.09
N LEU A 56 -9.57 -5.09 1.84
CA LEU A 56 -10.77 -5.50 1.11
C LEU A 56 -10.81 -7.03 1.04
N GLU A 57 -11.96 -7.57 1.41
CA GLU A 57 -12.24 -9.00 1.28
C GLU A 57 -13.61 -9.17 0.64
N THR A 58 -13.64 -9.90 -0.47
CA THR A 58 -14.89 -10.23 -1.17
C THR A 58 -15.74 -8.98 -1.46
N GLY A 59 -15.09 -7.91 -1.90
CA GLY A 59 -15.77 -6.68 -2.29
C GLY A 59 -16.19 -5.77 -1.14
N THR A 60 -15.82 -6.10 0.11
CA THR A 60 -16.14 -5.26 1.26
C THR A 60 -14.88 -4.89 2.03
N ILE A 61 -14.94 -3.76 2.72
CA ILE A 61 -13.85 -3.33 3.59
C ILE A 61 -13.97 -4.11 4.89
N SER A 62 -13.00 -4.99 5.16
CA SER A 62 -12.98 -5.79 6.38
C SER A 62 -12.24 -5.09 7.51
N MET A 63 -11.27 -4.25 7.21
CA MET A 63 -10.47 -3.52 8.19
C MET A 63 -10.04 -2.18 7.62
N GLU A 64 -9.89 -1.19 8.47
CA GLU A 64 -9.28 0.08 8.09
C GLU A 64 -8.55 0.68 9.28
N GLY A 65 -7.56 1.53 9.00
CA GLY A 65 -6.81 2.21 10.04
C GLY A 65 -5.55 2.83 9.50
N THR A 66 -4.70 3.31 10.41
CA THR A 66 -3.38 3.78 10.01
C THR A 66 -2.57 2.59 9.51
N ALA A 67 -1.64 2.85 8.60
CA ALA A 67 -0.80 1.78 8.06
C ALA A 67 0.03 1.13 9.17
N SER A 68 0.52 1.91 10.13
CA SER A 68 1.30 1.36 11.24
C SER A 68 0.48 0.44 12.13
N ASP A 69 -0.78 0.79 12.41
CA ASP A 69 -1.65 -0.08 13.20
C ASP A 69 -1.95 -1.38 12.48
N LEU A 70 -2.24 -1.32 11.19
CA LEU A 70 -2.53 -2.51 10.40
C LEU A 70 -1.30 -3.39 10.24
N ALA A 71 -0.12 -2.82 10.14
CA ALA A 71 1.12 -3.58 10.04
C ALA A 71 1.40 -4.40 11.30
N GLU A 72 0.88 -3.98 12.45
CA GLU A 72 1.04 -4.69 13.72
C GLU A 72 -0.15 -5.55 14.10
N ASP A 73 -1.24 -5.49 13.33
CA ASP A 73 -2.42 -6.29 13.59
C ASP A 73 -2.15 -7.76 13.26
N ASP A 74 -2.43 -8.67 14.21
CA ASP A 74 -2.14 -10.09 14.04
C ASP A 74 -2.89 -10.70 12.86
N ARG A 75 -4.12 -10.26 12.60
CA ARG A 75 -4.91 -10.79 11.48
C ARG A 75 -4.27 -10.40 10.15
N VAL A 76 -3.80 -9.16 10.04
CA VAL A 76 -3.12 -8.69 8.84
C VAL A 76 -1.79 -9.41 8.65
N ARG A 77 -1.03 -9.56 9.72
CA ARG A 77 0.28 -10.23 9.68
C ARG A 77 0.13 -11.68 9.22
N LYS A 78 -0.85 -12.40 9.76
CA LYS A 78 -1.08 -13.79 9.38
C LYS A 78 -1.58 -13.93 7.96
N ALA A 79 -2.49 -13.06 7.53
CA ALA A 79 -3.11 -13.17 6.22
C ALA A 79 -2.24 -12.65 5.07
N TYR A 80 -1.47 -11.59 5.30
CA TYR A 80 -0.82 -10.86 4.21
C TYR A 80 0.68 -10.64 4.39
N LEU A 81 1.20 -10.68 5.59
CA LEU A 81 2.61 -10.36 5.84
C LEU A 81 3.48 -11.60 6.13
N GLY A 82 2.88 -12.76 6.19
CA GLY A 82 3.60 -14.01 6.36
C GLY A 82 4.18 -14.23 7.75
N ALA A 83 3.65 -13.59 8.75
CA ALA A 83 4.16 -13.71 10.11
C ALA A 83 3.40 -14.73 10.93
#